data_c1dcd3abee1dd57023b747056c6eebdb
#
_entry.id   c1dcd3abee1dd57023b747056c6eebdb
#
_cell.length_a   1.000
_cell.length_b   1.000
_cell.length_c   1.000
_cell.angle_alpha   90.00
_cell.angle_beta   90.00
_cell.angle_gamma   90.00
#
_symmetry.space_group_name_H-M   'P 1'
#
loop_
_entity.id
_entity.type
_entity.pdbx_description
1 polymer ?
#
loop_
_entity_poly.entity_id
_entity_poly.type
_entity_poly.pdbx_seq_one_letter_code
_entity_poly.pdbx_strand_id
1 'polypeptide(L)'
;MNFLNQYQQAGGNAKLIGGTIMVDQSILSSKGKAKEALVGVAAAGPQADAWDDPKWQVFVKAYQDAWPPEKRFAGPSLCATNYYDETTAALLALDKVNGDLGEGQKKFRETLASLVLDAPNGQMKLDSNRQAIGTSFVTEAVKDKNGDLVSKVVKVVPNVNQTLGFDPAVFAKIGLPGREVPVCKKSYN
;
A
#
# COMPACT_ATOMS: atom_id res chain seq x y z
N MET A 1 16.94 -0.47 -3.68
CA MET A 1 17.95 0.05 -4.64
C MET A 1 19.10 -0.91 -4.91
N ASN A 2 19.69 -1.59 -3.91
CA ASN A 2 20.84 -2.50 -4.14
C ASN A 2 20.52 -3.59 -5.17
N PHE A 3 19.35 -4.23 -5.07
CA PHE A 3 18.90 -5.21 -6.07
C PHE A 3 18.86 -4.63 -7.49
N LEU A 4 18.27 -3.46 -7.68
CA LEU A 4 18.16 -2.84 -9.01
C LEU A 4 19.52 -2.50 -9.61
N ASN A 5 20.46 -2.00 -8.79
CA ASN A 5 21.84 -1.76 -9.22
C ASN A 5 22.52 -3.06 -9.68
N GLN A 6 22.43 -4.12 -8.88
CA GLN A 6 23.03 -5.42 -9.21
C GLN A 6 22.35 -6.07 -10.41
N TYR A 7 21.02 -5.97 -10.50
CA TYR A 7 20.25 -6.47 -11.64
C TYR A 7 20.70 -5.82 -12.94
N GLN A 8 20.84 -4.49 -12.92
CA GLN A 8 21.33 -3.73 -14.09
C GLN A 8 22.78 -4.07 -14.43
N GLN A 9 23.68 -4.19 -13.43
CA GLN A 9 25.09 -4.57 -13.63
C GLN A 9 25.23 -5.97 -14.21
N ALA A 10 24.33 -6.89 -13.84
CA ALA A 10 24.28 -8.24 -14.38
C ALA A 10 23.62 -8.34 -15.77
N GLY A 11 23.22 -7.21 -16.38
CA GLY A 11 22.55 -7.22 -17.68
C GLY A 11 21.12 -7.75 -17.64
N GLY A 12 20.46 -7.67 -16.49
CA GLY A 12 19.07 -8.14 -16.33
C GLY A 12 18.11 -7.43 -17.28
N ASN A 13 17.29 -8.19 -18.00
CA ASN A 13 16.33 -7.71 -18.99
C ASN A 13 14.90 -8.28 -18.81
N ALA A 14 14.65 -9.12 -17.81
CA ALA A 14 13.33 -9.62 -17.51
C ALA A 14 12.42 -8.50 -17.00
N LYS A 15 11.14 -8.57 -17.33
CA LYS A 15 10.14 -7.68 -16.74
C LYS A 15 10.02 -7.95 -15.24
N LEU A 16 10.15 -6.89 -14.46
CA LEU A 16 9.93 -6.96 -13.03
C LEU A 16 8.43 -6.75 -12.73
N ILE A 17 7.96 -7.40 -11.67
CA ILE A 17 6.63 -7.22 -11.11
C ILE A 17 6.75 -7.25 -9.59
N GLY A 18 5.98 -6.46 -8.87
CA GLY A 18 6.11 -6.44 -7.42
C GLY A 18 4.90 -5.86 -6.69
N GLY A 19 5.07 -5.68 -5.39
CA GLY A 19 4.14 -4.93 -4.55
C GLY A 19 4.45 -3.43 -4.57
N THR A 20 3.56 -2.63 -4.01
CA THR A 20 3.66 -1.16 -3.93
C THR A 20 5.02 -0.70 -3.40
N ILE A 21 5.61 -1.40 -2.42
CA ILE A 21 6.91 -1.03 -1.83
C ILE A 21 8.04 -0.96 -2.87
N MET A 22 7.92 -1.66 -3.98
CA MET A 22 8.92 -1.64 -5.06
C MET A 22 8.83 -0.36 -5.91
N VAL A 23 7.67 0.26 -5.93
CA VAL A 23 7.36 1.45 -6.74
C VAL A 23 6.78 2.59 -5.89
N ASP A 24 7.11 2.63 -4.62
CA ASP A 24 6.73 3.76 -3.77
C ASP A 24 7.77 4.89 -3.82
N GLN A 25 7.43 6.04 -3.28
CA GLN A 25 8.27 7.23 -3.37
C GLN A 25 9.64 7.10 -2.68
N SER A 26 9.81 6.20 -1.71
CA SER A 26 11.12 5.93 -1.12
C SER A 26 12.12 5.35 -2.14
N ILE A 27 11.60 4.65 -3.16
CA ILE A 27 12.40 4.08 -4.25
C ILE A 27 12.39 5.00 -5.48
N LEU A 28 11.22 5.48 -5.91
CA LEU A 28 11.07 6.29 -7.11
C LEU A 28 11.75 7.65 -7.02
N SER A 29 11.80 8.26 -5.81
CA SER A 29 12.53 9.52 -5.55
C SER A 29 14.02 9.32 -5.30
N SER A 30 14.54 8.08 -5.32
CA SER A 30 15.96 7.83 -5.07
C SER A 30 16.86 8.42 -6.17
N LYS A 31 18.10 8.74 -5.80
CA LYS A 31 19.09 9.25 -6.75
C LYS A 31 19.71 8.11 -7.58
N GLY A 32 20.12 8.43 -8.79
CA GLY A 32 20.83 7.50 -9.69
C GLY A 32 19.94 6.87 -10.76
N LYS A 33 20.57 6.18 -11.71
CA LYS A 33 19.91 5.66 -12.91
C LYS A 33 19.21 4.30 -12.69
N ALA A 34 19.55 3.57 -11.63
CA ALA A 34 19.02 2.22 -11.44
C ALA A 34 17.47 2.20 -11.29
N LYS A 35 16.86 3.26 -10.82
CA LYS A 35 15.41 3.41 -10.76
C LYS A 35 14.73 3.43 -12.14
N GLU A 36 15.46 3.76 -13.19
CA GLU A 36 14.94 3.76 -14.58
C GLU A 36 14.52 2.34 -15.02
N ALA A 37 15.09 1.32 -14.42
CA ALA A 37 14.68 -0.08 -14.63
C ALA A 37 13.25 -0.37 -14.14
N LEU A 38 12.66 0.55 -13.36
CA LEU A 38 11.28 0.42 -12.87
C LEU A 38 10.25 0.97 -13.86
N VAL A 39 10.64 1.70 -14.89
CA VAL A 39 9.70 2.20 -15.91
C VAL A 39 8.97 1.03 -16.56
N GLY A 40 7.64 1.06 -16.54
CA GLY A 40 6.78 -0.02 -17.05
C GLY A 40 6.59 -1.19 -16.07
N VAL A 41 7.17 -1.13 -14.86
CA VAL A 41 6.95 -2.16 -13.85
C VAL A 41 5.53 -2.06 -13.31
N ALA A 42 4.81 -3.20 -13.38
CA ALA A 42 3.51 -3.35 -12.74
C ALA A 42 3.67 -3.71 -11.27
N ALA A 43 2.86 -3.10 -10.43
CA ALA A 43 2.80 -3.41 -9.00
C ALA A 43 1.37 -3.41 -8.48
N ALA A 44 1.16 -4.05 -7.33
CA ALA A 44 -0.13 -4.00 -6.66
C ALA A 44 0.05 -3.76 -5.15
N GLY A 45 -0.88 -2.99 -4.56
CA GLY A 45 -0.90 -2.71 -3.14
C GLY A 45 -1.78 -1.50 -2.78
N PRO A 46 -1.74 -1.03 -1.54
CA PRO A 46 -2.73 -0.08 -1.01
C PRO A 46 -2.47 1.38 -1.39
N GLN A 47 -1.52 1.69 -2.25
CA GLN A 47 -1.18 3.07 -2.62
C GLN A 47 -0.85 3.21 -4.09
N ALA A 48 -1.19 4.37 -4.65
CA ALA A 48 -0.78 4.82 -5.97
C ALA A 48 -0.53 6.34 -5.95
N ASP A 49 0.68 6.78 -6.31
CA ASP A 49 1.08 8.20 -6.21
C ASP A 49 0.23 9.12 -7.10
N ALA A 50 0.00 8.67 -8.34
CA ALA A 50 -0.73 9.44 -9.35
C ALA A 50 -2.22 9.09 -9.39
N TRP A 51 -2.82 8.86 -8.21
CA TRP A 51 -4.27 8.74 -8.11
C TRP A 51 -4.90 10.12 -8.07
N ASP A 52 -5.93 10.33 -8.90
CA ASP A 52 -6.61 11.63 -9.08
C ASP A 52 -7.80 11.84 -8.13
N ASP A 53 -7.97 10.97 -7.14
CA ASP A 53 -9.01 11.16 -6.12
C ASP A 53 -8.74 12.42 -5.29
N PRO A 54 -9.77 13.28 -5.07
CA PRO A 54 -9.61 14.54 -4.36
C PRO A 54 -9.07 14.39 -2.93
N LYS A 55 -9.44 13.34 -2.19
CA LYS A 55 -8.94 13.11 -0.81
C LYS A 55 -7.46 12.77 -0.83
N TRP A 56 -7.04 11.93 -1.78
CA TRP A 56 -5.63 11.62 -1.97
C TRP A 56 -4.83 12.88 -2.26
N GLN A 57 -5.31 13.73 -3.16
CA GLN A 57 -4.62 14.98 -3.51
C GLN A 57 -4.52 15.94 -2.31
N VAL A 58 -5.57 16.04 -1.49
CA VAL A 58 -5.53 16.82 -0.23
C VAL A 58 -4.47 16.28 0.72
N PHE A 59 -4.39 14.96 0.89
CA PHE A 59 -3.39 14.32 1.73
C PHE A 59 -1.96 14.54 1.21
N VAL A 60 -1.74 14.36 -0.10
CA VAL A 60 -0.43 14.63 -0.72
C VAL A 60 0.00 16.08 -0.49
N LYS A 61 -0.93 17.03 -0.67
CA LYS A 61 -0.65 18.44 -0.42
C LYS A 61 -0.31 18.69 1.05
N ALA A 62 -1.08 18.16 1.99
CA ALA A 62 -0.81 18.30 3.43
C ALA A 62 0.56 17.73 3.80
N TYR A 63 0.94 16.58 3.25
CA TYR A 63 2.27 16.00 3.42
C TYR A 63 3.36 16.92 2.87
N GLN A 64 3.13 17.51 1.70
CA GLN A 64 4.09 18.42 1.05
C GLN A 64 4.24 19.73 1.82
N ASP A 65 3.16 20.26 2.40
CA ASP A 65 3.17 21.49 3.18
C ASP A 65 3.83 21.30 4.57
N ALA A 66 3.75 20.08 5.14
CA ALA A 66 4.32 19.78 6.45
C ALA A 66 5.86 19.71 6.46
N TRP A 67 6.51 19.47 5.32
CA TRP A 67 7.94 19.24 5.24
C TRP A 67 8.57 19.98 4.04
N PRO A 68 9.70 20.63 4.20
CA PRO A 68 10.39 21.26 3.08
C PRO A 68 10.92 20.21 2.10
N PRO A 69 11.05 20.54 0.79
CA PRO A 69 11.37 19.58 -0.27
C PRO A 69 12.61 18.72 -0.03
N GLU A 70 13.64 19.28 0.61
CA GLU A 70 14.90 18.59 0.90
C GLU A 70 14.79 17.54 2.04
N LYS A 71 13.67 17.54 2.80
CA LYS A 71 13.41 16.64 3.93
C LYS A 71 12.28 15.66 3.67
N ARG A 72 11.75 15.62 2.46
CA ARG A 72 10.64 14.73 2.09
C ARG A 72 10.83 14.09 0.71
N PHE A 73 10.08 13.04 0.43
CA PHE A 73 9.90 12.55 -0.93
C PHE A 73 8.94 13.46 -1.72
N ALA A 74 8.86 13.28 -3.03
CA ALA A 74 7.94 14.04 -3.88
C ALA A 74 6.46 13.83 -3.47
N GLY A 75 6.13 12.64 -3.01
CA GLY A 75 4.85 12.29 -2.41
C GLY A 75 5.00 11.42 -1.15
N PRO A 76 3.90 11.11 -0.43
CA PRO A 76 3.92 10.24 0.73
C PRO A 76 4.44 8.84 0.33
N SER A 77 5.34 8.27 1.13
CA SER A 77 5.70 6.87 0.99
C SER A 77 4.60 5.96 1.52
N LEU A 78 4.65 4.67 1.17
CA LEU A 78 3.74 3.65 1.72
C LEU A 78 3.73 3.68 3.26
N CYS A 79 4.90 3.82 3.89
CA CYS A 79 4.99 3.92 5.35
C CYS A 79 4.29 5.19 5.87
N ALA A 80 4.50 6.35 5.24
CA ALA A 80 3.87 7.60 5.67
C ALA A 80 2.33 7.49 5.63
N THR A 81 1.78 6.91 4.58
CA THR A 81 0.33 6.71 4.44
C THR A 81 -0.20 5.74 5.49
N ASN A 82 0.45 4.59 5.67
CA ASN A 82 -0.01 3.60 6.65
C ASN A 82 0.01 4.16 8.09
N TYR A 83 1.10 4.83 8.49
CA TYR A 83 1.17 5.45 9.82
C TYR A 83 0.14 6.56 10.02
N TYR A 84 -0.16 7.32 8.98
CA TYR A 84 -1.23 8.32 9.02
C TYR A 84 -2.60 7.65 9.26
N ASP A 85 -2.92 6.60 8.51
CA ASP A 85 -4.18 5.88 8.60
C ASP A 85 -4.34 5.20 9.96
N GLU A 86 -3.32 4.50 10.45
CA GLU A 86 -3.30 3.81 11.74
C GLU A 86 -3.45 4.79 12.91
N THR A 87 -2.72 5.91 12.86
CA THR A 87 -2.80 6.95 13.89
C THR A 87 -4.17 7.61 13.89
N THR A 88 -4.70 7.94 12.71
CA THR A 88 -6.03 8.54 12.57
C THR A 88 -7.11 7.59 13.12
N ALA A 89 -7.06 6.30 12.79
CA ALA A 89 -7.98 5.31 13.32
C ALA A 89 -7.92 5.22 14.85
N ALA A 90 -6.71 5.21 15.41
CA ALA A 90 -6.53 5.16 16.87
C ALA A 90 -7.08 6.42 17.56
N LEU A 91 -6.80 7.61 17.02
CA LEU A 91 -7.30 8.87 17.57
C LEU A 91 -8.81 8.98 17.47
N LEU A 92 -9.42 8.58 16.37
CA LEU A 92 -10.87 8.57 16.20
C LEU A 92 -11.55 7.58 17.15
N ALA A 93 -10.95 6.41 17.38
CA ALA A 93 -11.47 5.45 18.34
C ALA A 93 -11.36 5.97 19.78
N LEU A 94 -10.24 6.64 20.12
CA LEU A 94 -10.03 7.24 21.43
C LEU A 94 -11.01 8.39 21.71
N ASP A 95 -11.26 9.24 20.71
CA ASP A 95 -12.24 10.31 20.78
C ASP A 95 -13.65 9.75 21.04
N LYS A 96 -14.07 8.73 20.29
CA LYS A 96 -15.37 8.08 20.44
C LYS A 96 -15.62 7.49 21.83
N VAL A 97 -14.59 7.09 22.54
CA VAL A 97 -14.69 6.59 23.92
C VAL A 97 -14.35 7.68 24.96
N ASN A 98 -14.25 8.94 24.56
CA ASN A 98 -13.86 10.07 25.42
C ASN A 98 -12.60 9.79 26.26
N GLY A 99 -11.61 9.14 25.68
CA GLY A 99 -10.36 8.78 26.34
C GLY A 99 -10.46 7.63 27.35
N ASP A 100 -11.58 6.92 27.44
CA ASP A 100 -11.75 5.79 28.38
C ASP A 100 -10.90 4.58 27.95
N LEU A 101 -9.80 4.37 28.65
CA LEU A 101 -8.90 3.22 28.50
C LEU A 101 -9.01 2.23 29.67
N GLY A 102 -10.09 2.29 30.46
CA GLY A 102 -10.37 1.35 31.53
C GLY A 102 -10.60 -0.09 31.07
N GLU A 103 -10.73 -1.00 32.01
CA GLU A 103 -11.04 -2.43 31.77
C GLU A 103 -10.14 -3.09 30.69
N GLY A 104 -8.83 -2.83 30.75
CA GLY A 104 -7.89 -3.35 29.74
C GLY A 104 -8.17 -2.82 28.34
N GLN A 105 -8.64 -1.57 28.22
CA GLN A 105 -8.95 -0.87 26.97
C GLN A 105 -10.11 -1.51 26.18
N LYS A 106 -11.03 -2.18 26.87
CA LYS A 106 -12.10 -2.95 26.21
C LYS A 106 -12.90 -2.10 25.24
N LYS A 107 -13.47 -0.97 25.71
CA LYS A 107 -14.29 -0.08 24.89
C LYS A 107 -13.50 0.47 23.69
N PHE A 108 -12.25 0.89 23.90
CA PHE A 108 -11.39 1.39 22.84
C PHE A 108 -11.17 0.31 21.75
N ARG A 109 -10.83 -0.92 22.15
CA ARG A 109 -10.60 -2.03 21.20
C ARG A 109 -11.85 -2.41 20.43
N GLU A 110 -13.02 -2.43 21.08
CA GLU A 110 -14.30 -2.70 20.43
C GLU A 110 -14.67 -1.60 19.44
N THR A 111 -14.44 -0.34 19.82
CA THR A 111 -14.65 0.81 18.94
C THR A 111 -13.72 0.78 17.74
N LEU A 112 -12.44 0.51 17.95
CA LEU A 112 -11.46 0.40 16.86
C LEU A 112 -11.80 -0.75 15.91
N ALA A 113 -12.23 -1.91 16.45
CA ALA A 113 -12.61 -3.07 15.64
C ALA A 113 -13.85 -2.82 14.76
N SER A 114 -14.75 -1.93 15.19
CA SER A 114 -15.97 -1.57 14.44
C SER A 114 -15.82 -0.31 13.59
N LEU A 115 -14.66 0.36 13.64
CA LEU A 115 -14.43 1.60 12.93
C LEU A 115 -14.38 1.38 11.42
N VAL A 116 -15.08 2.21 10.67
CA VAL A 116 -14.86 2.40 9.24
C VAL A 116 -14.09 3.69 9.08
N LEU A 117 -12.83 3.60 8.71
CA LEU A 117 -11.95 4.72 8.47
C LEU A 117 -12.17 5.24 7.04
N ASP A 118 -12.38 6.53 6.89
CA ASP A 118 -12.40 7.22 5.61
C ASP A 118 -10.99 7.75 5.31
N ALA A 119 -10.09 6.83 4.90
CA ALA A 119 -8.69 7.11 4.67
C ALA A 119 -8.43 7.82 3.34
N PRO A 120 -7.28 8.50 3.17
CA PRO A 120 -6.90 9.12 1.90
C PRO A 120 -6.85 8.17 0.71
N ASN A 121 -6.49 6.91 0.95
CA ASN A 121 -6.41 5.85 -0.05
C ASN A 121 -7.70 5.01 -0.19
N GLY A 122 -8.81 5.49 0.39
CA GLY A 122 -10.13 4.86 0.34
C GLY A 122 -10.61 4.37 1.71
N GLN A 123 -11.83 3.85 1.74
CA GLN A 123 -12.37 3.32 2.99
C GLN A 123 -11.63 2.07 3.45
N MET A 124 -11.40 2.00 4.76
CA MET A 124 -10.74 0.89 5.41
C MET A 124 -11.52 0.45 6.66
N LYS A 125 -11.60 -0.86 6.89
CA LYS A 125 -12.18 -1.45 8.10
C LYS A 125 -11.44 -2.74 8.46
N LEU A 126 -11.66 -3.25 9.66
CA LEU A 126 -11.09 -4.53 10.09
C LEU A 126 -12.10 -5.67 9.87
N ASP A 127 -11.59 -6.85 9.53
CA ASP A 127 -12.36 -8.09 9.59
C ASP A 127 -12.36 -8.68 11.03
N SER A 128 -13.00 -9.83 11.20
CA SER A 128 -13.05 -10.53 12.49
C SER A 128 -11.69 -10.99 13.00
N ASN A 129 -10.70 -11.11 12.14
CA ASN A 129 -9.31 -11.46 12.45
C ASN A 129 -8.43 -10.23 12.67
N ARG A 130 -9.02 -9.02 12.67
CA ARG A 130 -8.34 -7.72 12.77
C ARG A 130 -7.39 -7.43 11.60
N GLN A 131 -7.67 -8.01 10.44
CA GLN A 131 -6.97 -7.69 9.20
C GLN A 131 -7.72 -6.58 8.46
N ALA A 132 -6.97 -5.67 7.87
CA ALA A 132 -7.56 -4.58 7.10
C ALA A 132 -8.25 -5.08 5.83
N ILE A 133 -9.46 -4.59 5.59
CA ILE A 133 -10.16 -4.64 4.32
C ILE A 133 -10.11 -3.23 3.75
N GLY A 134 -9.51 -3.06 2.59
CA GLY A 134 -9.30 -1.73 2.00
C GLY A 134 -9.16 -1.77 0.49
N THR A 135 -8.79 -0.62 -0.08
CA THR A 135 -8.54 -0.49 -1.51
C THR A 135 -7.14 -1.01 -1.87
N SER A 136 -7.05 -1.75 -2.95
CA SER A 136 -5.77 -2.09 -3.59
C SER A 136 -5.73 -1.48 -4.99
N PHE A 137 -4.56 -1.01 -5.38
CA PHE A 137 -4.31 -0.43 -6.69
C PHE A 137 -3.41 -1.36 -7.49
N VAL A 138 -3.76 -1.59 -8.74
CA VAL A 138 -2.78 -2.07 -9.73
C VAL A 138 -2.19 -0.83 -10.37
N THR A 139 -0.88 -0.71 -10.35
CA THR A 139 -0.16 0.46 -10.82
C THR A 139 0.90 0.09 -11.84
N GLU A 140 1.33 1.07 -12.61
CA GLU A 140 2.49 1.01 -13.49
C GLU A 140 3.41 2.20 -13.16
N ALA A 141 4.70 1.94 -13.01
CA ALA A 141 5.67 3.00 -12.83
C ALA A 141 5.90 3.74 -14.16
N VAL A 142 5.60 5.03 -14.19
CA VAL A 142 5.72 5.87 -15.39
C VAL A 142 6.45 7.16 -15.05
N LYS A 143 6.94 7.85 -16.06
CA LYS A 143 7.41 9.24 -15.93
C LYS A 143 6.23 10.20 -16.03
N ASP A 144 6.14 11.12 -15.09
CA ASP A 144 5.20 12.23 -15.13
C ASP A 144 5.65 13.31 -16.15
N LYS A 145 4.89 14.41 -16.22
CA LYS A 145 5.21 15.55 -17.10
C LYS A 145 6.53 16.26 -16.79
N ASN A 146 7.05 16.09 -15.57
CA ASN A 146 8.32 16.66 -15.13
C ASN A 146 9.49 15.69 -15.32
N GLY A 147 9.22 14.45 -15.74
CA GLY A 147 10.20 13.37 -15.87
C GLY A 147 10.45 12.59 -14.57
N ASP A 148 9.71 12.88 -13.51
CA ASP A 148 9.77 12.15 -12.26
C ASP A 148 9.03 10.82 -12.35
N LEU A 149 9.55 9.79 -11.67
CA LEU A 149 8.88 8.50 -11.63
C LEU A 149 7.75 8.52 -10.60
N VAL A 150 6.58 8.07 -11.04
CA VAL A 150 5.37 7.95 -10.22
C VAL A 150 4.66 6.63 -10.50
N SER A 151 3.93 6.11 -9.52
CA SER A 151 3.06 4.95 -9.70
C SER A 151 1.69 5.40 -10.21
N LYS A 152 1.43 5.20 -11.50
CA LYS A 152 0.16 5.51 -12.16
C LYS A 152 -0.85 4.40 -11.94
N VAL A 153 -2.10 4.78 -11.62
CA VAL A 153 -3.21 3.81 -11.48
C VAL A 153 -3.56 3.20 -12.83
N VAL A 154 -3.55 1.87 -12.87
CA VAL A 154 -4.11 1.06 -13.97
C VAL A 154 -5.49 0.53 -13.59
N LYS A 155 -5.66 0.11 -12.34
CA LYS A 155 -6.93 -0.42 -11.83
C LYS A 155 -7.06 -0.17 -10.33
N VAL A 156 -8.25 0.25 -9.91
CA VAL A 156 -8.64 0.31 -8.50
C VAL A 156 -9.46 -0.93 -8.15
N VAL A 157 -9.11 -1.62 -7.09
CA VAL A 157 -9.82 -2.81 -6.59
C VAL A 157 -10.26 -2.53 -5.16
N PRO A 158 -11.54 -2.19 -4.93
CA PRO A 158 -12.04 -1.90 -3.58
C PRO A 158 -12.24 -3.17 -2.77
N ASN A 159 -12.30 -3.02 -1.44
CA ASN A 159 -12.65 -4.08 -0.49
C ASN A 159 -11.79 -5.35 -0.59
N VAL A 160 -10.51 -5.19 -0.91
CA VAL A 160 -9.56 -6.32 -0.90
C VAL A 160 -9.33 -6.75 0.54
N ASN A 161 -9.47 -8.06 0.79
CA ASN A 161 -9.23 -8.70 2.08
C ASN A 161 -8.14 -9.78 1.96
N GLN A 162 -7.72 -10.34 3.09
CA GLN A 162 -6.69 -11.37 3.13
C GLN A 162 -7.10 -12.68 2.43
N THR A 163 -8.39 -12.93 2.23
CA THR A 163 -8.89 -14.13 1.56
C THR A 163 -8.99 -13.96 0.04
N LEU A 164 -8.62 -12.80 -0.50
CA LEU A 164 -8.64 -12.48 -1.93
C LEU A 164 -10.01 -12.73 -2.60
N GLY A 165 -11.10 -12.54 -1.82
CA GLY A 165 -12.47 -12.79 -2.28
C GLY A 165 -12.95 -14.24 -2.20
N PHE A 166 -12.11 -15.18 -1.75
CA PHE A 166 -12.57 -16.53 -1.44
C PHE A 166 -13.41 -16.55 -0.15
N ASP A 167 -14.30 -17.51 -0.06
CA ASP A 167 -14.95 -17.82 1.21
C ASP A 167 -13.89 -18.12 2.30
N PRO A 168 -13.97 -17.50 3.49
CA PRO A 168 -12.96 -17.68 4.53
C PRO A 168 -12.73 -19.14 4.95
N ALA A 169 -13.78 -19.98 4.97
CA ALA A 169 -13.65 -21.39 5.32
C ALA A 169 -12.96 -22.19 4.22
N VAL A 170 -13.18 -21.82 2.96
CA VAL A 170 -12.48 -22.40 1.79
C VAL A 170 -11.02 -21.95 1.81
N PHE A 171 -10.76 -20.64 2.05
CA PHE A 171 -9.41 -20.11 2.10
C PHE A 171 -8.58 -20.77 3.21
N ALA A 172 -9.16 -20.94 4.40
CA ALA A 172 -8.49 -21.60 5.53
C ALA A 172 -8.06 -23.05 5.23
N LYS A 173 -8.77 -23.74 4.37
CA LYS A 173 -8.44 -25.12 3.93
C LYS A 173 -7.25 -25.19 2.97
N ILE A 174 -6.87 -24.08 2.33
CA ILE A 174 -5.69 -24.04 1.45
C ILE A 174 -4.42 -24.28 2.27
N GLY A 175 -4.43 -23.88 3.55
CA GLY A 175 -3.28 -24.01 4.45
C GLY A 175 -2.23 -22.91 4.23
N LEU A 176 -1.09 -23.07 4.90
CA LEU A 176 0.01 -22.12 4.77
C LEU A 176 0.61 -22.18 3.36
N PRO A 177 0.92 -21.02 2.75
CA PRO A 177 1.58 -20.98 1.45
C PRO A 177 2.94 -21.69 1.51
N GLY A 178 3.22 -22.47 0.49
CA GLY A 178 4.48 -23.20 0.37
C GLY A 178 4.73 -23.56 -1.09
N ARG A 179 5.85 -24.25 -1.33
CA ARG A 179 6.22 -24.65 -2.68
C ARG A 179 5.18 -25.57 -3.34
N GLU A 180 4.56 -26.42 -2.52
CA GLU A 180 3.54 -27.40 -2.96
C GLU A 180 2.11 -26.97 -2.60
N VAL A 181 1.91 -25.77 -2.00
CA VAL A 181 0.60 -25.31 -1.53
C VAL A 181 0.40 -23.84 -1.92
N PRO A 182 -0.62 -23.50 -2.72
CA PRO A 182 -1.47 -24.43 -3.50
C PRO A 182 -0.66 -25.16 -4.58
N VAL A 183 -1.10 -26.34 -4.94
CA VAL A 183 -0.44 -27.10 -6.00
C VAL A 183 -0.48 -26.33 -7.31
N CYS A 184 0.68 -26.07 -7.90
CA CYS A 184 0.77 -25.41 -9.21
C CYS A 184 0.30 -26.38 -10.30
N LYS A 185 -0.86 -26.10 -10.90
CA LYS A 185 -1.43 -26.91 -11.98
C LYS A 185 -0.99 -26.50 -13.38
N LYS A 186 -0.17 -25.46 -13.50
CA LYS A 186 0.34 -25.00 -14.80
C LYS A 186 1.76 -25.53 -14.99
N SER A 187 1.92 -26.40 -15.98
CA SER A 187 3.24 -26.62 -16.59
C SER A 187 3.56 -25.38 -17.42
N TYR A 188 4.64 -24.71 -17.12
CA TYR A 188 5.22 -23.74 -18.03
C TYR A 188 6.04 -24.54 -19.05
N ASN A 189 5.42 -24.81 -20.21
CA ASN A 189 6.15 -25.24 -21.39
C ASN A 189 6.65 -24.02 -22.15
#